data_b1bb9adab07a221e3627f671de0f4192
#
_entry.id   b1bb9adab07a221e3627f671de0f4192
#
_cell.length_a   1.000
_cell.length_b   1.000
_cell.length_c   1.000
_cell.angle_alpha   90.00
_cell.angle_beta   90.00
_cell.angle_gamma   90.00
#
_symmetry.space_group_name_H-M   'P 1'
#
loop_
_entity.id
_entity.type
_entity.pdbx_description
1 polymer ?
#
loop_
_entity_poly.entity_id
_entity_poly.type
_entity_poly.pdbx_seq_one_letter_code
_entity_poly.pdbx_strand_id
1 'polypeptide(L)'
;MSKEVSMVDRNDGKLDGVGRPDGEVSVTMAADLTPCDGVNDRLVVCEENVEVLAPAPQWTCMALQRGLTLFSDLMSRVFFHGQNELVAHLLRHVTGDQSIVIKEVRTQVVYSNVNGRSAQLDIVARDTKGTIYDIEVQSQREKSLINRAYFYGATLLMNEVKAGTSFDEFPRVCVVFLLEHGEGCNGQLVERMSMSGTSGTRVDMPVEIYFVNGALQDESVLGTMMGDMRSCQLRRFKDRLFRERMDVLLCTGIGRREMCEAERIWIEEIRDEVEADALKRGREEGEATGLKKGEANGLKKGREEVMRDIVHSMIAQKFDDSIITYTTGMPLARIQAMRHEMQLS
;
A
#
# COMPACT_ATOMS: atom_id res chain seq x y z
N MET A 1 28.10 20.45 -36.00
CA MET A 1 28.74 21.65 -35.44
C MET A 1 28.73 21.48 -33.93
N SER A 2 29.90 21.19 -33.38
CA SER A 2 30.07 20.95 -31.95
C SER A 2 29.97 22.28 -31.21
N LYS A 3 29.02 22.43 -30.29
CA LYS A 3 28.98 23.54 -29.35
C LYS A 3 29.69 23.10 -28.07
N GLU A 4 30.78 23.79 -27.73
CA GLU A 4 31.51 23.61 -26.47
C GLU A 4 30.71 24.13 -25.30
N VAL A 5 30.70 23.33 -24.24
CA VAL A 5 30.01 23.59 -22.96
C VAL A 5 31.07 24.00 -21.94
N SER A 6 30.90 25.17 -21.31
CA SER A 6 31.76 25.57 -20.19
C SER A 6 31.17 25.08 -18.84
N MET A 7 31.99 24.36 -18.08
CA MET A 7 31.71 23.99 -16.68
C MET A 7 31.95 25.19 -15.77
N VAL A 8 31.02 25.43 -14.86
CA VAL A 8 31.22 26.35 -13.73
C VAL A 8 31.35 25.50 -12.46
N ASP A 9 32.55 25.56 -11.87
CA ASP A 9 32.85 24.88 -10.61
C ASP A 9 32.48 25.76 -9.42
N ARG A 10 31.82 25.21 -8.42
CA ARG A 10 31.17 25.93 -7.30
C ARG A 10 32.09 26.24 -6.11
N ASN A 11 33.42 26.16 -6.25
CA ASN A 11 34.27 26.27 -5.06
C ASN A 11 34.81 27.70 -4.75
N ASP A 12 34.52 28.69 -5.56
CA ASP A 12 34.95 30.06 -5.24
C ASP A 12 33.78 31.03 -5.36
N GLY A 13 33.20 31.40 -4.24
CA GLY A 13 32.04 32.22 -4.05
C GLY A 13 32.05 33.63 -4.65
N LYS A 14 32.33 33.80 -5.93
CA LYS A 14 32.14 35.04 -6.70
C LYS A 14 31.58 34.76 -8.08
N LEU A 15 30.33 35.13 -8.25
CA LEU A 15 29.70 35.32 -9.54
C LEU A 15 30.15 36.66 -10.08
N ASP A 16 31.17 36.69 -10.93
CA ASP A 16 31.46 37.87 -11.75
C ASP A 16 30.48 37.85 -12.93
N GLY A 17 29.38 38.60 -12.74
CA GLY A 17 28.39 38.84 -13.77
C GLY A 17 28.94 39.78 -14.85
N VAL A 18 29.22 39.24 -16.02
CA VAL A 18 29.26 40.06 -17.25
C VAL A 18 27.93 39.75 -17.98
N GLY A 19 26.97 40.61 -17.76
CA GLY A 19 25.73 40.61 -18.50
C GLY A 19 25.95 40.90 -19.96
N ARG A 20 25.47 40.04 -20.84
CA ARG A 20 25.17 40.36 -22.25
C ARG A 20 23.66 40.51 -22.41
N PRO A 21 23.19 41.41 -23.29
CA PRO A 21 21.79 41.80 -23.37
C PRO A 21 20.85 40.81 -24.06
N ASP A 22 21.29 39.65 -24.44
CA ASP A 22 20.47 38.67 -25.19
C ASP A 22 20.53 37.36 -24.41
N GLY A 23 19.59 37.23 -23.47
CA GLY A 23 19.54 36.21 -22.41
C GLY A 23 19.43 34.75 -22.89
N GLU A 24 20.45 34.22 -23.49
CA GLU A 24 20.61 32.78 -23.72
C GLU A 24 21.39 32.15 -22.56
N VAL A 25 20.71 31.39 -21.73
CA VAL A 25 21.32 30.51 -20.75
C VAL A 25 21.38 29.13 -21.37
N SER A 26 22.58 28.65 -21.64
CA SER A 26 22.77 27.28 -22.17
C SER A 26 22.85 26.28 -21.01
N VAL A 27 22.24 25.17 -21.20
CA VAL A 27 22.07 24.16 -20.22
C VAL A 27 22.38 22.78 -20.74
N THR A 28 23.00 22.00 -19.92
CA THR A 28 23.47 20.66 -20.26
C THR A 28 22.61 19.61 -19.55
N MET A 29 22.05 18.71 -20.30
CA MET A 29 21.55 17.43 -19.75
C MET A 29 22.76 16.56 -19.39
N ALA A 30 22.91 16.20 -18.14
CA ALA A 30 23.79 15.11 -17.78
C ALA A 30 23.04 13.80 -18.16
N ALA A 31 23.53 13.13 -19.20
CA ALA A 31 22.93 11.91 -19.74
C ALA A 31 22.96 10.72 -18.77
N ASP A 32 23.55 10.85 -17.59
CA ASP A 32 23.86 9.76 -16.66
C ASP A 32 23.50 10.05 -15.21
N LEU A 33 22.30 10.59 -14.94
CA LEU A 33 21.77 10.54 -13.58
C LEU A 33 21.19 9.16 -13.32
N THR A 34 21.98 8.28 -12.72
CA THR A 34 21.48 7.02 -12.18
C THR A 34 21.15 7.22 -10.71
N PRO A 35 19.99 6.76 -10.23
CA PRO A 35 19.61 6.85 -8.81
C PRO A 35 20.59 6.14 -7.87
N CYS A 36 21.41 5.23 -8.41
CA CYS A 36 22.34 4.39 -7.65
C CYS A 36 23.77 4.92 -7.58
N ASP A 37 24.11 5.92 -8.39
CA ASP A 37 25.45 6.50 -8.41
C ASP A 37 25.42 7.84 -7.68
N GLY A 38 25.64 7.85 -6.40
CA GLY A 38 25.67 8.96 -5.46
C GLY A 38 25.42 10.34 -6.05
N VAL A 39 24.44 11.03 -5.51
CA VAL A 39 24.00 12.36 -5.93
C VAL A 39 25.18 13.32 -5.99
N ASN A 40 25.69 13.62 -7.18
CA ASN A 40 26.52 14.79 -7.40
C ASN A 40 25.61 15.98 -7.72
N ASP A 41 25.77 17.07 -6.97
CA ASP A 41 25.08 18.36 -7.10
C ASP A 41 25.25 18.98 -8.50
N ARG A 42 24.60 18.42 -9.53
CA ARG A 42 24.56 19.02 -10.86
C ARG A 42 23.15 19.47 -11.21
N LEU A 43 23.03 20.78 -11.41
CA LEU A 43 21.80 21.38 -11.94
C LEU A 43 21.66 20.97 -13.42
N VAL A 44 20.54 20.30 -13.73
CA VAL A 44 20.15 20.02 -15.11
C VAL A 44 19.10 21.05 -15.53
N VAL A 45 19.36 21.80 -16.58
CA VAL A 45 18.50 22.87 -17.11
C VAL A 45 18.00 22.47 -18.51
N CYS A 46 16.72 22.39 -18.81
CA CYS A 46 16.14 22.18 -20.12
C CYS A 46 15.73 23.50 -20.77
N GLU A 47 16.00 23.68 -22.05
CA GLU A 47 15.52 24.84 -22.82
C GLU A 47 14.01 24.72 -23.04
N GLU A 48 13.27 25.66 -22.55
CA GLU A 48 12.01 26.31 -22.87
C GLU A 48 11.24 26.63 -21.59
N ASN A 49 11.18 27.94 -21.26
CA ASN A 49 10.56 28.52 -20.05
C ASN A 49 11.22 28.15 -18.72
N VAL A 50 12.35 28.80 -18.50
CA VAL A 50 13.07 28.69 -17.22
C VAL A 50 12.32 29.43 -16.13
N GLU A 51 11.40 28.75 -15.44
CA GLU A 51 11.25 29.03 -14.01
C GLU A 51 12.50 28.48 -13.33
N VAL A 52 13.32 29.36 -12.77
CA VAL A 52 14.40 28.96 -11.89
C VAL A 52 13.74 28.28 -10.69
N LEU A 53 13.60 26.96 -10.79
CA LEU A 53 13.09 26.17 -9.67
C LEU A 53 14.10 26.31 -8.55
N ALA A 54 13.65 26.75 -7.40
CA ALA A 54 14.41 26.67 -6.15
C ALA A 54 15.03 25.27 -6.06
N PRO A 55 16.26 25.12 -5.51
CA PRO A 55 16.85 23.80 -5.35
C PRO A 55 15.83 22.90 -4.67
N ALA A 56 15.57 21.76 -5.28
CA ALA A 56 14.59 20.81 -4.75
C ALA A 56 14.94 20.52 -3.28
N PRO A 57 13.97 20.52 -2.36
CA PRO A 57 14.24 20.19 -0.98
C PRO A 57 15.03 18.89 -0.89
N GLN A 58 15.96 18.78 0.05
CA GLN A 58 16.89 17.62 0.19
C GLN A 58 16.18 16.26 0.26
N TRP A 59 14.88 16.22 0.54
CA TRP A 59 14.02 15.03 0.59
C TRP A 59 13.40 14.63 -0.76
N THR A 60 13.52 15.45 -1.80
CA THR A 60 12.87 15.30 -3.12
C THR A 60 13.30 14.07 -3.92
N CYS A 61 14.19 13.27 -3.41
CA CYS A 61 14.71 12.11 -4.11
C CYS A 61 14.80 10.84 -3.26
N MET A 62 14.00 10.71 -2.19
CA MET A 62 14.07 9.49 -1.36
C MET A 62 13.78 8.23 -2.19
N ALA A 63 12.80 8.26 -3.07
CA ALA A 63 12.47 7.14 -3.94
C ALA A 63 13.65 6.78 -4.85
N LEU A 64 14.30 7.78 -5.46
CA LEU A 64 15.45 7.61 -6.33
C LEU A 64 16.73 7.23 -5.56
N GLN A 65 16.96 7.84 -4.39
CA GLN A 65 18.10 7.52 -3.52
C GLN A 65 18.02 6.09 -2.96
N ARG A 66 16.79 5.57 -2.74
CA ARG A 66 16.57 4.21 -2.26
C ARG A 66 16.60 3.17 -3.38
N GLY A 67 16.72 3.57 -4.65
CA GLY A 67 16.69 2.65 -5.77
C GLY A 67 15.36 1.92 -5.93
N LEU A 68 14.23 2.59 -5.62
CA LEU A 68 12.92 1.98 -5.76
C LEU A 68 12.62 1.63 -7.22
N THR A 69 12.09 0.45 -7.43
CA THR A 69 11.64 -0.04 -8.74
C THR A 69 10.17 0.29 -8.96
N LEU A 70 9.65 0.08 -10.18
CA LEU A 70 8.21 0.25 -10.46
C LEU A 70 7.33 -0.81 -9.80
N PHE A 71 7.90 -1.83 -9.14
CA PHE A 71 7.18 -2.73 -8.25
C PHE A 71 6.93 -2.15 -6.85
N SER A 72 7.55 -1.02 -6.49
CA SER A 72 7.20 -0.33 -5.26
C SER A 72 5.89 0.45 -5.42
N ASP A 73 5.09 0.47 -4.37
CA ASP A 73 3.78 1.15 -4.34
C ASP A 73 3.89 2.64 -4.76
N LEU A 74 4.83 3.38 -4.18
CA LEU A 74 5.05 4.78 -4.53
C LEU A 74 5.37 4.98 -6.01
N MET A 75 6.29 4.18 -6.56
CA MET A 75 6.74 4.37 -7.95
C MET A 75 5.69 3.94 -8.96
N SER A 76 4.98 2.83 -8.74
CA SER A 76 3.90 2.40 -9.62
C SER A 76 2.76 3.42 -9.65
N ARG A 77 2.39 3.95 -8.49
CA ARG A 77 1.36 4.97 -8.33
C ARG A 77 1.66 6.22 -9.17
N VAL A 78 2.85 6.79 -9.05
CA VAL A 78 3.27 7.96 -9.84
C VAL A 78 3.41 7.64 -11.31
N PHE A 79 4.00 6.49 -11.62
CA PHE A 79 4.31 6.11 -12.99
C PHE A 79 3.06 5.94 -13.85
N PHE A 80 2.01 5.32 -13.31
CA PHE A 80 0.77 5.05 -14.06
C PHE A 80 -0.30 6.13 -13.90
N HIS A 81 -0.17 7.05 -12.94
CA HIS A 81 -1.20 8.06 -12.69
C HIS A 81 -1.51 8.90 -13.92
N GLY A 82 -2.78 8.87 -14.38
CA GLY A 82 -3.25 9.63 -15.55
C GLY A 82 -2.64 9.22 -16.90
N GLN A 83 -1.91 8.10 -16.97
CA GLN A 83 -1.17 7.68 -18.18
C GLN A 83 -1.99 6.71 -19.04
N ASN A 84 -3.02 7.22 -19.73
CA ASN A 84 -3.98 6.41 -20.47
C ASN A 84 -3.31 5.51 -21.53
N GLU A 85 -2.39 6.05 -22.35
CA GLU A 85 -1.75 5.25 -23.41
C GLU A 85 -0.73 4.25 -22.84
N LEU A 86 -0.04 4.58 -21.78
CA LEU A 86 0.89 3.68 -21.10
C LEU A 86 0.14 2.47 -20.52
N VAL A 87 -1.00 2.70 -19.86
CA VAL A 87 -1.86 1.65 -19.33
C VAL A 87 -2.48 0.83 -20.45
N ALA A 88 -2.94 1.48 -21.54
CA ALA A 88 -3.43 0.76 -22.71
C ALA A 88 -2.36 -0.14 -23.33
N HIS A 89 -1.12 0.36 -23.45
CA HIS A 89 0.01 -0.41 -23.95
C HIS A 89 0.28 -1.66 -23.10
N LEU A 90 0.34 -1.53 -21.79
CA LEU A 90 0.48 -2.67 -20.89
C LEU A 90 -0.66 -3.70 -21.06
N LEU A 91 -1.91 -3.23 -21.01
CA LEU A 91 -3.09 -4.09 -21.08
C LEU A 91 -3.22 -4.82 -22.41
N ARG A 92 -2.88 -4.19 -23.55
CA ARG A 92 -2.85 -4.83 -24.87
C ARG A 92 -1.91 -6.03 -24.89
N HIS A 93 -0.76 -5.93 -24.21
CA HIS A 93 0.20 -7.02 -24.16
C HIS A 93 -0.12 -8.09 -23.12
N VAL A 94 -0.82 -7.74 -22.04
CA VAL A 94 -1.31 -8.69 -21.04
C VAL A 94 -2.48 -9.53 -21.57
N THR A 95 -3.47 -8.86 -22.18
CA THR A 95 -4.72 -9.51 -22.60
C THR A 95 -4.65 -10.08 -24.02
N GLY A 96 -3.76 -9.52 -24.85
CA GLY A 96 -3.71 -9.79 -26.31
C GLY A 96 -4.70 -8.97 -27.13
N ASP A 97 -5.58 -8.18 -26.50
CA ASP A 97 -6.55 -7.32 -27.20
C ASP A 97 -5.94 -5.98 -27.62
N GLN A 98 -5.52 -5.87 -28.86
CA GLN A 98 -4.94 -4.65 -29.45
C GLN A 98 -5.95 -3.50 -29.59
N SER A 99 -7.25 -3.74 -29.43
CA SER A 99 -8.31 -2.74 -29.59
C SER A 99 -8.56 -1.92 -28.32
N ILE A 100 -7.84 -2.17 -27.23
CA ILE A 100 -7.99 -1.45 -25.96
C ILE A 100 -7.57 0.02 -26.13
N VAL A 101 -8.49 0.93 -25.80
CA VAL A 101 -8.28 2.37 -25.76
C VAL A 101 -8.78 2.89 -24.42
N ILE A 102 -7.89 3.28 -23.55
CA ILE A 102 -8.21 3.75 -22.19
C ILE A 102 -8.67 5.21 -22.23
N LYS A 103 -9.79 5.49 -21.58
CA LYS A 103 -10.35 6.83 -21.39
C LYS A 103 -9.83 7.50 -20.12
N GLU A 104 -9.69 6.74 -19.05
CA GLU A 104 -9.41 7.25 -17.74
C GLU A 104 -8.55 6.26 -16.95
N VAL A 105 -7.57 6.78 -16.23
CA VAL A 105 -6.76 6.05 -15.26
C VAL A 105 -6.77 6.80 -13.93
N ARG A 106 -7.11 6.11 -12.86
CA ARG A 106 -7.03 6.59 -11.48
C ARG A 106 -6.17 5.66 -10.66
N THR A 107 -5.49 6.20 -9.67
CA THR A 107 -4.67 5.42 -8.74
C THR A 107 -5.24 5.51 -7.33
N GLN A 108 -5.02 4.48 -6.52
CA GLN A 108 -5.43 4.40 -5.10
C GLN A 108 -6.93 4.62 -4.90
N VAL A 109 -7.73 3.88 -5.64
CA VAL A 109 -9.20 4.00 -5.58
C VAL A 109 -9.75 3.16 -4.43
N VAL A 110 -10.45 3.82 -3.50
CA VAL A 110 -11.03 3.16 -2.33
C VAL A 110 -12.51 2.88 -2.56
N TYR A 111 -12.89 1.61 -2.49
CA TYR A 111 -14.27 1.15 -2.44
C TYR A 111 -14.64 0.78 -1.01
N SER A 112 -15.32 1.69 -0.33
CA SER A 112 -15.74 1.50 1.06
C SER A 112 -16.93 0.56 1.18
N ASN A 113 -16.85 -0.40 2.09
CA ASN A 113 -17.96 -1.29 2.43
C ASN A 113 -18.32 -1.14 3.90
N VAL A 114 -19.50 -0.56 4.18
CA VAL A 114 -19.96 -0.25 5.55
C VAL A 114 -20.17 -1.53 6.38
N ASN A 115 -20.51 -2.64 5.73
CA ASN A 115 -20.86 -3.90 6.39
C ASN A 115 -19.81 -5.02 6.21
N GLY A 116 -18.65 -4.69 5.61
CA GLY A 116 -17.66 -5.70 5.29
C GLY A 116 -16.27 -5.11 4.99
N ARG A 117 -15.44 -5.91 4.36
CA ARG A 117 -14.10 -5.51 3.97
C ARG A 117 -14.15 -4.50 2.82
N SER A 118 -13.53 -3.34 2.99
CA SER A 118 -13.27 -2.37 1.91
C SER A 118 -12.12 -2.86 1.02
N ALA A 119 -12.09 -2.36 -0.21
CA ALA A 119 -11.00 -2.58 -1.15
C ALA A 119 -10.31 -1.25 -1.47
N GLN A 120 -8.99 -1.25 -1.47
CA GLN A 120 -8.17 -0.19 -2.05
C GLN A 120 -7.44 -0.80 -3.24
N LEU A 121 -7.66 -0.22 -4.42
CA LEU A 121 -7.14 -0.71 -5.69
C LEU A 121 -6.03 0.22 -6.18
N ASP A 122 -4.91 -0.38 -6.63
CA ASP A 122 -3.71 0.40 -6.97
C ASP A 122 -3.95 1.29 -8.20
N ILE A 123 -4.44 0.70 -9.30
CA ILE A 123 -4.65 1.41 -10.56
C ILE A 123 -5.96 0.92 -11.18
N VAL A 124 -6.95 1.79 -11.26
CA VAL A 124 -8.23 1.51 -11.92
C VAL A 124 -8.31 2.28 -13.24
N ALA A 125 -8.57 1.55 -14.33
CA ALA A 125 -8.72 2.13 -15.65
C ALA A 125 -10.07 1.76 -16.27
N ARG A 126 -10.54 2.60 -17.19
CA ARG A 126 -11.76 2.34 -17.97
C ARG A 126 -11.50 2.59 -19.46
N ASP A 127 -11.90 1.65 -20.30
CA ASP A 127 -11.75 1.79 -21.74
C ASP A 127 -12.96 2.45 -22.42
N THR A 128 -12.86 2.61 -23.73
CA THR A 128 -13.95 3.18 -24.57
C THR A 128 -15.16 2.28 -24.71
N LYS A 129 -15.03 0.98 -24.44
CA LYS A 129 -16.10 -0.01 -24.49
C LYS A 129 -16.83 -0.16 -23.15
N GLY A 130 -16.32 0.49 -22.09
CA GLY A 130 -16.85 0.40 -20.73
C GLY A 130 -16.25 -0.73 -19.89
N THR A 131 -15.26 -1.46 -20.40
CA THR A 131 -14.51 -2.45 -19.61
C THR A 131 -13.71 -1.74 -18.54
N ILE A 132 -13.71 -2.34 -17.33
CA ILE A 132 -13.00 -1.83 -16.17
C ILE A 132 -11.80 -2.71 -15.92
N TYR A 133 -10.66 -2.09 -15.72
CA TYR A 133 -9.40 -2.76 -15.44
C TYR A 133 -8.92 -2.36 -14.06
N ASP A 134 -8.50 -3.35 -13.28
CA ASP A 134 -7.80 -3.20 -12.01
C ASP A 134 -6.40 -3.76 -12.19
N ILE A 135 -5.37 -2.94 -12.00
CA ILE A 135 -3.98 -3.34 -12.12
C ILE A 135 -3.32 -3.21 -10.76
N GLU A 136 -2.97 -4.34 -10.17
CA GLU A 136 -2.35 -4.46 -8.88
C GLU A 136 -0.85 -4.74 -9.03
N VAL A 137 -0.01 -3.98 -8.34
CA VAL A 137 1.45 -4.13 -8.38
C VAL A 137 1.94 -4.72 -7.06
N GLN A 138 2.48 -5.94 -7.09
CA GLN A 138 2.87 -6.67 -5.90
C GLN A 138 4.37 -6.92 -5.85
N SER A 139 5.05 -6.27 -4.88
CA SER A 139 6.47 -6.46 -4.61
C SER A 139 6.76 -7.62 -3.64
N GLN A 140 5.75 -8.10 -2.92
CA GLN A 140 5.89 -9.18 -1.94
C GLN A 140 5.07 -10.40 -2.32
N ARG A 141 5.51 -11.59 -1.88
CA ARG A 141 4.78 -12.83 -2.10
C ARG A 141 3.51 -12.87 -1.27
N GLU A 142 2.38 -13.07 -1.94
CA GLU A 142 1.05 -13.17 -1.34
C GLU A 142 0.49 -14.58 -1.50
N LYS A 143 0.04 -15.20 -0.39
CA LYS A 143 -0.52 -16.57 -0.41
C LYS A 143 -1.95 -16.66 -0.94
N SER A 144 -2.69 -15.57 -0.86
CA SER A 144 -4.14 -15.54 -1.14
C SER A 144 -4.49 -14.77 -2.42
N LEU A 145 -3.58 -14.73 -3.39
CA LEU A 145 -3.72 -13.96 -4.63
C LEU A 145 -5.04 -14.20 -5.34
N ILE A 146 -5.43 -15.46 -5.55
CA ILE A 146 -6.67 -15.78 -6.27
C ILE A 146 -7.91 -15.26 -5.55
N ASN A 147 -7.96 -15.40 -4.22
CA ASN A 147 -9.09 -14.92 -3.43
C ASN A 147 -9.15 -13.38 -3.44
N ARG A 148 -7.98 -12.72 -3.40
CA ARG A 148 -7.87 -11.27 -3.48
C ARG A 148 -8.33 -10.77 -4.85
N ALA A 149 -7.90 -11.42 -5.94
CA ALA A 149 -8.31 -11.08 -7.30
C ALA A 149 -9.82 -11.22 -7.51
N TYR A 150 -10.43 -12.32 -7.02
CA TYR A 150 -11.88 -12.49 -7.05
C TYR A 150 -12.61 -11.43 -6.23
N PHE A 151 -12.10 -11.10 -5.05
CA PHE A 151 -12.68 -10.08 -4.19
C PHE A 151 -12.69 -8.70 -4.87
N TYR A 152 -11.58 -8.32 -5.51
CA TYR A 152 -11.46 -7.06 -6.24
C TYR A 152 -12.37 -7.01 -7.46
N GLY A 153 -12.34 -8.06 -8.27
CA GLY A 153 -13.22 -8.17 -9.43
C GLY A 153 -14.72 -8.12 -9.07
N ALA A 154 -15.12 -8.81 -8.00
CA ALA A 154 -16.48 -8.76 -7.49
C ALA A 154 -16.85 -7.37 -6.95
N THR A 155 -15.94 -6.72 -6.24
CA THR A 155 -16.13 -5.36 -5.72
C THR A 155 -16.37 -4.38 -6.86
N LEU A 156 -15.54 -4.41 -7.91
CA LEU A 156 -15.72 -3.56 -9.09
C LEU A 156 -17.05 -3.84 -9.78
N LEU A 157 -17.36 -5.10 -10.04
CA LEU A 157 -18.61 -5.48 -10.70
C LEU A 157 -19.83 -5.00 -9.90
N MET A 158 -19.86 -5.21 -8.60
CA MET A 158 -20.98 -4.79 -7.74
C MET A 158 -21.16 -3.27 -7.68
N ASN A 159 -20.09 -2.50 -7.78
CA ASN A 159 -20.18 -1.04 -7.72
C ASN A 159 -20.63 -0.43 -9.08
N GLU A 160 -20.46 -1.16 -10.18
CA GLU A 160 -20.84 -0.69 -11.52
C GLU A 160 -22.24 -1.13 -11.94
N VAL A 161 -22.73 -2.26 -11.42
CA VAL A 161 -24.06 -2.78 -11.76
C VAL A 161 -25.14 -2.01 -11.02
N LYS A 162 -26.04 -1.38 -11.79
CA LYS A 162 -27.16 -0.62 -11.24
C LYS A 162 -28.36 -1.53 -10.99
N ALA A 163 -29.26 -1.10 -10.11
CA ALA A 163 -30.50 -1.80 -9.88
C ALA A 163 -31.32 -1.91 -11.19
N GLY A 164 -31.74 -3.13 -11.53
CA GLY A 164 -32.51 -3.42 -12.74
C GLY A 164 -31.67 -3.71 -13.98
N THR A 165 -30.32 -3.67 -13.92
CA THR A 165 -29.46 -4.11 -15.02
C THR A 165 -29.66 -5.61 -15.28
N SER A 166 -29.87 -6.00 -16.55
CA SER A 166 -29.93 -7.41 -16.94
C SER A 166 -28.58 -8.10 -16.71
N PHE A 167 -28.58 -9.38 -16.34
CA PHE A 167 -27.35 -10.16 -16.15
C PHE A 167 -26.50 -10.25 -17.42
N ASP A 168 -27.13 -10.19 -18.61
CA ASP A 168 -26.43 -10.20 -19.89
C ASP A 168 -25.74 -8.86 -20.24
N GLU A 169 -26.09 -7.80 -19.49
CA GLU A 169 -25.55 -6.44 -19.69
C GLU A 169 -24.50 -6.06 -18.64
N PHE A 170 -24.02 -7.03 -17.86
CA PHE A 170 -22.97 -6.76 -16.88
C PHE A 170 -21.69 -6.26 -17.55
N PRO A 171 -21.04 -5.22 -17.00
CA PRO A 171 -19.79 -4.74 -17.52
C PRO A 171 -18.69 -5.81 -17.39
N ARG A 172 -17.74 -5.77 -18.32
CA ARG A 172 -16.53 -6.61 -18.22
C ARG A 172 -15.59 -5.98 -17.21
N VAL A 173 -15.02 -6.81 -16.36
CA VAL A 173 -13.98 -6.44 -15.38
C VAL A 173 -12.76 -7.30 -15.63
N CYS A 174 -11.59 -6.68 -15.68
CA CYS A 174 -10.32 -7.36 -15.87
C CYS A 174 -9.38 -7.00 -14.70
N VAL A 175 -9.02 -7.98 -13.91
CA VAL A 175 -8.09 -7.83 -12.78
C VAL A 175 -6.73 -8.38 -13.19
N VAL A 176 -5.70 -7.54 -13.13
CA VAL A 176 -4.33 -7.84 -13.54
C VAL A 176 -3.40 -7.67 -12.35
N PHE A 177 -2.72 -8.72 -11.94
CA PHE A 177 -1.66 -8.65 -10.94
C PHE A 177 -0.29 -8.67 -11.62
N LEU A 178 0.50 -7.63 -11.43
CA LEU A 178 1.91 -7.58 -11.81
C LEU A 178 2.73 -8.05 -10.61
N LEU A 179 3.27 -9.27 -10.69
CA LEU A 179 3.89 -9.98 -9.57
C LEU A 179 5.41 -9.96 -9.69
N GLU A 180 6.10 -9.23 -8.83
CA GLU A 180 7.57 -9.12 -8.91
C GLU A 180 8.27 -10.48 -8.86
N HIS A 181 7.72 -11.44 -8.11
CA HIS A 181 8.30 -12.77 -7.92
C HIS A 181 7.62 -13.89 -8.72
N GLY A 182 6.59 -13.56 -9.52
CA GLY A 182 5.92 -14.48 -10.44
C GLY A 182 5.14 -15.63 -9.80
N GLU A 183 4.73 -15.48 -8.53
CA GLU A 183 3.88 -16.49 -7.89
C GLU A 183 2.53 -16.61 -8.58
N GLY A 184 2.02 -17.83 -8.69
CA GLY A 184 0.76 -18.13 -9.38
C GLY A 184 0.81 -18.17 -10.90
N CYS A 185 1.97 -17.85 -11.52
CA CYS A 185 2.12 -17.81 -12.98
C CYS A 185 2.58 -19.13 -13.59
N ASN A 186 2.83 -20.16 -12.80
CA ASN A 186 3.24 -21.52 -13.27
C ASN A 186 4.41 -21.50 -14.27
N GLY A 187 5.35 -20.55 -14.13
CA GLY A 187 6.49 -20.37 -15.04
C GLY A 187 6.15 -19.69 -16.37
N GLN A 188 4.91 -19.26 -16.59
CA GLN A 188 4.52 -18.49 -17.77
C GLN A 188 4.71 -16.99 -17.51
N LEU A 189 4.88 -16.21 -18.58
CA LEU A 189 4.91 -14.75 -18.49
C LEU A 189 3.54 -14.19 -18.08
N VAL A 190 2.47 -14.77 -18.64
CA VAL A 190 1.07 -14.44 -18.30
C VAL A 190 0.32 -15.72 -18.01
N GLU A 191 -0.34 -15.79 -16.86
CA GLU A 191 -1.31 -16.83 -16.53
C GLU A 191 -2.70 -16.22 -16.47
N ARG A 192 -3.60 -16.65 -17.37
CA ARG A 192 -5.01 -16.25 -17.39
C ARG A 192 -5.84 -17.27 -16.62
N MET A 193 -6.49 -16.85 -15.56
CA MET A 193 -7.44 -17.68 -14.83
C MET A 193 -8.72 -17.85 -15.64
N SER A 194 -9.20 -19.08 -15.77
CA SER A 194 -10.44 -19.37 -16.47
C SER A 194 -11.27 -20.40 -15.72
N MET A 195 -12.58 -20.20 -15.73
CA MET A 195 -13.53 -21.18 -15.22
C MET A 195 -13.90 -22.16 -16.31
N SER A 196 -13.93 -23.45 -15.96
CA SER A 196 -14.36 -24.52 -16.87
C SER A 196 -15.41 -25.41 -16.21
N GLY A 197 -16.40 -25.84 -16.96
CA GLY A 197 -17.32 -26.89 -16.52
C GLY A 197 -16.60 -28.25 -16.42
N THR A 198 -17.23 -29.21 -15.78
CA THR A 198 -16.69 -30.59 -15.66
C THR A 198 -16.49 -31.30 -17.01
N SER A 199 -17.17 -30.81 -18.05
CA SER A 199 -16.96 -31.23 -19.46
C SER A 199 -15.71 -30.66 -20.12
N GLY A 200 -14.97 -29.77 -19.45
CA GLY A 200 -13.87 -29.01 -20.02
C GLY A 200 -14.29 -27.77 -20.82
N THR A 201 -15.59 -27.51 -20.93
CA THR A 201 -16.08 -26.32 -21.62
C THR A 201 -15.74 -25.07 -20.82
N ARG A 202 -15.05 -24.11 -21.46
CA ARG A 202 -14.73 -22.81 -20.86
C ARG A 202 -16.01 -21.99 -20.66
N VAL A 203 -16.15 -21.38 -19.48
CA VAL A 203 -17.26 -20.48 -19.14
C VAL A 203 -16.78 -19.05 -19.33
N ASP A 204 -17.56 -18.24 -20.07
CA ASP A 204 -17.30 -16.82 -20.19
C ASP A 204 -17.80 -16.11 -18.92
N MET A 205 -16.89 -15.50 -18.20
CA MET A 205 -17.16 -14.82 -16.94
C MET A 205 -17.08 -13.30 -17.14
N PRO A 206 -17.92 -12.50 -16.47
CA PRO A 206 -17.81 -11.04 -16.53
C PRO A 206 -16.53 -10.50 -15.88
N VAL A 207 -15.89 -11.31 -15.03
CA VAL A 207 -14.60 -10.99 -14.38
C VAL A 207 -13.52 -11.90 -14.93
N GLU A 208 -12.48 -11.30 -15.52
CA GLU A 208 -11.27 -11.98 -15.97
C GLU A 208 -10.10 -11.65 -15.04
N ILE A 209 -9.23 -12.63 -14.79
CA ILE A 209 -8.07 -12.45 -13.90
C ILE A 209 -6.81 -12.87 -14.66
N TYR A 210 -5.79 -12.01 -14.61
CA TYR A 210 -4.48 -12.25 -15.19
C TYR A 210 -3.40 -12.08 -14.12
N PHE A 211 -2.47 -13.04 -14.06
CA PHE A 211 -1.23 -12.92 -13.30
C PHE A 211 -0.07 -12.75 -14.26
N VAL A 212 0.73 -11.70 -14.06
CA VAL A 212 1.89 -11.37 -14.88
C VAL A 212 3.16 -11.60 -14.06
N ASN A 213 4.05 -12.39 -14.61
CA ASN A 213 5.30 -12.81 -13.97
C ASN A 213 6.39 -11.75 -14.16
N GLY A 214 6.57 -10.88 -13.19
CA GLY A 214 7.62 -9.86 -13.19
C GLY A 214 9.04 -10.42 -13.07
N ALA A 215 9.21 -11.69 -12.63
CA ALA A 215 10.51 -12.33 -12.56
C ALA A 215 10.97 -12.87 -13.91
N LEU A 216 10.05 -13.11 -14.85
CA LEU A 216 10.35 -13.62 -16.18
C LEU A 216 10.56 -12.48 -17.17
N GLN A 217 11.74 -12.43 -17.76
CA GLN A 217 12.14 -11.44 -18.74
C GLN A 217 12.52 -12.16 -20.03
N ASP A 218 11.62 -12.16 -20.99
CA ASP A 218 11.88 -12.66 -22.33
C ASP A 218 12.01 -11.52 -23.35
N GLU A 219 12.20 -11.85 -24.62
CA GLU A 219 12.34 -10.85 -25.70
C GLU A 219 11.00 -10.26 -26.16
N SER A 220 9.87 -10.68 -25.56
CA SER A 220 8.56 -10.08 -25.84
C SER A 220 8.48 -8.65 -25.31
N VAL A 221 7.53 -7.87 -25.84
CA VAL A 221 7.30 -6.50 -25.34
C VAL A 221 6.93 -6.54 -23.87
N LEU A 222 6.07 -7.47 -23.43
CA LEU A 222 5.68 -7.59 -22.04
C LEU A 222 6.83 -8.02 -21.14
N GLY A 223 7.68 -8.99 -21.56
CA GLY A 223 8.88 -9.37 -20.82
C GLY A 223 9.88 -8.22 -20.70
N THR A 224 9.98 -7.39 -21.75
CA THR A 224 10.76 -6.15 -21.73
C THR A 224 10.20 -5.16 -20.70
N MET A 225 8.87 -4.93 -20.66
CA MET A 225 8.23 -4.08 -19.66
C MET A 225 8.48 -4.59 -18.23
N MET A 226 8.39 -5.91 -18.01
CA MET A 226 8.69 -6.50 -16.68
C MET A 226 10.15 -6.29 -16.29
N GLY A 227 11.08 -6.36 -17.24
CA GLY A 227 12.48 -5.99 -17.04
C GLY A 227 12.66 -4.53 -16.65
N ASP A 228 11.96 -3.63 -17.32
CA ASP A 228 11.97 -2.19 -17.03
C ASP A 228 11.37 -1.92 -15.64
N MET A 229 10.26 -2.58 -15.28
CA MET A 229 9.65 -2.45 -13.95
C MET A 229 10.59 -2.86 -12.80
N ARG A 230 11.51 -3.77 -13.04
CA ARG A 230 12.54 -4.19 -12.06
C ARG A 230 13.75 -3.28 -12.02
N SER A 231 13.87 -2.35 -12.94
CA SER A 231 15.02 -1.47 -13.03
C SER A 231 14.80 -0.15 -12.29
N CYS A 232 15.77 0.25 -11.50
CA CYS A 232 15.85 1.60 -10.93
C CYS A 232 16.67 2.57 -11.83
N GLN A 233 17.16 2.12 -12.99
CA GLN A 233 18.08 2.88 -13.84
C GLN A 233 17.44 3.17 -15.20
N LEU A 234 17.19 4.44 -15.51
CA LEU A 234 16.57 4.88 -16.77
C LEU A 234 17.26 4.32 -18.03
N ARG A 235 18.60 4.31 -18.05
CA ARG A 235 19.39 3.77 -19.19
C ARG A 235 19.09 2.30 -19.51
N ARG A 236 18.49 1.54 -18.57
CA ARG A 236 18.15 0.12 -18.76
C ARG A 236 16.75 -0.07 -19.31
N PHE A 237 15.92 0.97 -19.31
CA PHE A 237 14.58 0.91 -19.87
C PHE A 237 14.65 0.68 -21.38
N LYS A 238 14.00 -0.37 -21.85
CA LYS A 238 13.99 -0.81 -23.25
C LYS A 238 12.69 -0.50 -23.93
N ASP A 239 11.55 -0.63 -23.21
CA ASP A 239 10.25 -0.23 -23.74
C ASP A 239 10.21 1.29 -23.92
N ARG A 240 9.76 1.73 -25.12
CA ARG A 240 9.78 3.14 -25.50
C ARG A 240 8.88 3.99 -24.61
N LEU A 241 7.63 3.55 -24.36
CA LEU A 241 6.67 4.34 -23.58
C LEU A 241 7.06 4.39 -22.10
N PHE A 242 7.55 3.29 -21.55
CA PHE A 242 8.07 3.24 -20.18
C PHE A 242 9.27 4.17 -20.00
N ARG A 243 10.18 4.18 -20.97
CA ARG A 243 11.34 5.05 -20.97
C ARG A 243 10.96 6.53 -21.06
N GLU A 244 10.06 6.89 -22.00
CA GLU A 244 9.55 8.27 -22.17
C GLU A 244 8.89 8.77 -20.88
N ARG A 245 8.08 7.94 -20.22
CA ARG A 245 7.46 8.29 -18.94
C ARG A 245 8.46 8.48 -17.82
N MET A 246 9.44 7.59 -17.68
CA MET A 246 10.51 7.73 -16.70
C MET A 246 11.37 8.97 -16.96
N ASP A 247 11.65 9.30 -18.23
CA ASP A 247 12.33 10.53 -18.60
C ASP A 247 11.57 11.77 -18.10
N VAL A 248 10.25 11.81 -18.33
CA VAL A 248 9.43 12.91 -17.81
C VAL A 248 9.53 13.00 -16.29
N LEU A 249 9.41 11.88 -15.57
CA LEU A 249 9.44 11.87 -14.12
C LEU A 249 10.78 12.32 -13.54
N LEU A 250 11.90 11.88 -14.15
CA LEU A 250 13.24 12.12 -13.61
C LEU A 250 13.86 13.42 -14.11
N CYS A 251 13.60 13.80 -15.38
CA CYS A 251 14.33 14.86 -16.04
C CYS A 251 13.54 16.17 -16.19
N THR A 252 12.22 16.20 -15.88
CA THR A 252 11.42 17.41 -15.99
C THR A 252 11.00 18.01 -14.66
N GLY A 253 10.76 19.31 -14.62
CA GLY A 253 10.22 19.99 -13.44
C GLY A 253 8.78 19.52 -13.10
N ILE A 254 7.99 19.13 -14.11
CA ILE A 254 6.63 18.58 -13.92
C ILE A 254 6.73 17.22 -13.23
N GLY A 255 7.54 16.30 -13.77
CA GLY A 255 7.71 14.97 -13.20
C GLY A 255 8.23 15.00 -11.77
N ARG A 256 9.18 15.90 -11.46
CA ARG A 256 9.66 16.08 -10.09
C ARG A 256 8.55 16.55 -9.14
N ARG A 257 7.66 17.46 -9.58
CA ARG A 257 6.51 17.89 -8.77
C ARG A 257 5.54 16.72 -8.52
N GLU A 258 5.26 15.92 -9.54
CA GLU A 258 4.42 14.72 -9.41
C GLU A 258 5.01 13.74 -8.37
N MET A 259 6.31 13.47 -8.45
CA MET A 259 7.00 12.59 -7.49
C MET A 259 6.98 13.14 -6.06
N CYS A 260 7.26 14.44 -5.87
CA CYS A 260 7.22 15.05 -4.56
C CYS A 260 5.83 15.01 -3.93
N GLU A 261 4.80 15.29 -4.72
CA GLU A 261 3.42 15.27 -4.24
C GLU A 261 2.99 13.83 -3.86
N ALA A 262 3.31 12.86 -4.70
CA ALA A 262 3.01 11.47 -4.40
C ALA A 262 3.77 10.95 -3.17
N GLU A 263 5.04 11.32 -3.00
CA GLU A 263 5.84 10.98 -1.83
C GLU A 263 5.25 11.58 -0.55
N ARG A 264 4.79 12.84 -0.62
CA ARG A 264 4.13 13.50 0.51
C ARG A 264 2.85 12.76 0.92
N ILE A 265 1.99 12.44 -0.04
CA ILE A 265 0.74 11.70 0.20
C ILE A 265 1.06 10.31 0.78
N TRP A 266 2.00 9.60 0.21
CA TRP A 266 2.40 8.28 0.66
C TRP A 266 2.95 8.26 2.10
N ILE A 267 3.75 9.27 2.48
CA ILE A 267 4.24 9.43 3.86
C ILE A 267 3.07 9.69 4.83
N GLU A 268 2.09 10.52 4.43
CA GLU A 268 0.90 10.78 5.25
C GLU A 268 0.08 9.50 5.45
N GLU A 269 -0.16 8.72 4.39
CA GLU A 269 -0.90 7.45 4.45
C GLU A 269 -0.22 6.43 5.39
N ILE A 270 1.10 6.24 5.25
CA ILE A 270 1.86 5.34 6.14
C ILE A 270 1.77 5.79 7.59
N ARG A 271 1.88 7.09 7.84
CA ARG A 271 1.77 7.62 9.20
C ARG A 271 0.40 7.30 9.80
N ASP A 272 -0.68 7.54 9.04
CA ASP A 272 -2.05 7.31 9.48
C ASP A 272 -2.31 5.81 9.72
N GLU A 273 -1.77 4.93 8.87
CA GLU A 273 -1.85 3.46 9.06
C GLU A 273 -1.11 3.00 10.33
N VAL A 274 0.11 3.50 10.55
CA VAL A 274 0.90 3.17 11.74
C VAL A 274 0.21 3.67 13.01
N GLU A 275 -0.40 4.86 12.99
CA GLU A 275 -1.14 5.42 14.11
C GLU A 275 -2.42 4.60 14.40
N ALA A 276 -3.18 4.21 13.36
CA ALA A 276 -4.36 3.37 13.49
C ALA A 276 -4.03 1.98 14.06
N ASP A 277 -2.94 1.36 13.60
CA ASP A 277 -2.46 0.07 14.10
C ASP A 277 -1.96 0.16 15.55
N ALA A 278 -1.29 1.25 15.92
CA ALA A 278 -0.86 1.48 17.29
C ALA A 278 -2.06 1.65 18.24
N LEU A 279 -3.08 2.41 17.81
CA LEU A 279 -4.32 2.61 18.56
C LEU A 279 -5.08 1.28 18.75
N LYS A 280 -5.20 0.49 17.69
CA LYS A 280 -5.85 -0.83 17.73
C LYS A 280 -5.16 -1.76 18.71
N ARG A 281 -3.82 -1.90 18.63
CA ARG A 281 -3.03 -2.71 19.56
C ARG A 281 -3.17 -2.23 21.00
N GLY A 282 -3.09 -0.93 21.23
CA GLY A 282 -3.26 -0.35 22.57
C GLY A 282 -4.64 -0.64 23.17
N ARG A 283 -5.70 -0.65 22.34
CA ARG A 283 -7.05 -1.02 22.76
C ARG A 283 -7.13 -2.51 23.11
N GLU A 284 -6.64 -3.40 22.26
CA GLU A 284 -6.65 -4.85 22.49
C GLU A 284 -5.86 -5.23 23.75
N GLU A 285 -4.69 -4.64 23.97
CA GLU A 285 -3.88 -4.84 25.17
C GLU A 285 -4.57 -4.29 26.44
N GLY A 286 -5.22 -3.13 26.33
CA GLY A 286 -6.01 -2.53 27.40
C GLY A 286 -7.20 -3.40 27.80
N GLU A 287 -7.97 -3.91 26.84
CA GLU A 287 -9.09 -4.82 27.06
C GLU A 287 -8.64 -6.14 27.71
N ALA A 288 -7.57 -6.76 27.20
CA ALA A 288 -7.01 -8.00 27.75
C ALA A 288 -6.49 -7.81 29.18
N THR A 289 -5.82 -6.69 29.45
CA THR A 289 -5.31 -6.36 30.80
C THR A 289 -6.46 -6.06 31.76
N GLY A 290 -7.48 -5.33 31.28
CA GLY A 290 -8.68 -5.01 32.07
C GLY A 290 -9.45 -6.28 32.47
N LEU A 291 -9.64 -7.21 31.53
CA LEU A 291 -10.29 -8.49 31.77
C LEU A 291 -9.56 -9.31 32.85
N LYS A 292 -8.25 -9.49 32.68
CA LYS A 292 -7.42 -10.23 33.67
C LYS A 292 -7.47 -9.61 35.06
N LYS A 293 -7.39 -8.27 35.16
CA LYS A 293 -7.53 -7.57 36.46
C LYS A 293 -8.92 -7.72 37.04
N GLY A 294 -9.95 -7.64 36.20
CA GLY A 294 -11.35 -7.83 36.60
C GLY A 294 -11.60 -9.23 37.18
N GLU A 295 -11.14 -10.28 36.48
CA GLU A 295 -11.23 -11.67 36.93
C GLU A 295 -10.49 -11.91 38.25
N ALA A 296 -9.25 -11.43 38.37
CA ALA A 296 -8.47 -11.57 39.58
C ALA A 296 -9.12 -10.86 40.80
N ASN A 297 -9.64 -9.64 40.58
CA ASN A 297 -10.34 -8.89 41.62
C ASN A 297 -11.70 -9.53 41.97
N GLY A 298 -12.43 -10.04 40.99
CA GLY A 298 -13.69 -10.76 41.20
C GLY A 298 -13.49 -12.03 42.03
N LEU A 299 -12.47 -12.84 41.68
CA LEU A 299 -12.11 -14.05 42.40
C LEU A 299 -11.71 -13.76 43.86
N LYS A 300 -10.92 -12.70 44.06
CA LYS A 300 -10.52 -12.27 45.41
C LYS A 300 -11.72 -11.83 46.24
N LYS A 301 -12.58 -10.98 45.71
CA LYS A 301 -13.80 -10.54 46.42
C LYS A 301 -14.74 -11.70 46.73
N GLY A 302 -14.98 -12.58 45.76
CA GLY A 302 -15.81 -13.75 45.97
C GLY A 302 -15.27 -14.68 47.07
N ARG A 303 -13.95 -14.91 47.11
CA ARG A 303 -13.36 -15.66 48.20
C ARG A 303 -13.52 -14.97 49.57
N GLU A 304 -13.36 -13.67 49.64
CA GLU A 304 -13.55 -12.89 50.86
C GLU A 304 -14.99 -12.93 51.34
N GLU A 305 -15.99 -12.85 50.43
CA GLU A 305 -17.42 -12.95 50.74
C GLU A 305 -17.78 -14.36 51.27
N VAL A 306 -17.40 -15.41 50.56
CA VAL A 306 -17.63 -16.79 50.99
C VAL A 306 -16.98 -17.03 52.36
N MET A 307 -15.74 -16.56 52.56
CA MET A 307 -15.07 -16.70 53.83
C MET A 307 -15.79 -15.98 54.99
N ARG A 308 -16.31 -14.78 54.70
CA ARG A 308 -17.13 -14.01 55.65
C ARG A 308 -18.42 -14.77 56.05
N ASP A 309 -19.13 -15.32 55.03
CA ASP A 309 -20.34 -16.08 55.26
C ASP A 309 -20.11 -17.35 56.09
N ILE A 310 -19.02 -18.06 55.84
CA ILE A 310 -18.60 -19.22 56.67
C ILE A 310 -18.35 -18.79 58.12
N VAL A 311 -17.59 -17.72 58.34
CA VAL A 311 -17.31 -17.21 59.70
C VAL A 311 -18.57 -16.77 60.39
N HIS A 312 -19.51 -16.06 59.71
CA HIS A 312 -20.81 -15.69 60.26
C HIS A 312 -21.65 -16.92 60.63
N SER A 313 -21.68 -17.96 59.78
CA SER A 313 -22.38 -19.21 60.08
C SER A 313 -21.78 -19.94 61.32
N MET A 314 -20.44 -19.99 61.43
CA MET A 314 -19.77 -20.61 62.59
C MET A 314 -20.04 -19.83 63.88
N ILE A 315 -20.04 -18.49 63.84
CA ILE A 315 -20.36 -17.62 64.97
C ILE A 315 -21.82 -17.87 65.40
N ALA A 316 -22.77 -17.94 64.50
CA ALA A 316 -24.19 -18.20 64.76
C ALA A 316 -24.39 -19.57 65.40
N GLN A 317 -23.61 -20.58 65.05
CA GLN A 317 -23.58 -21.92 65.61
C GLN A 317 -22.81 -22.02 66.92
N LYS A 318 -22.28 -20.88 67.46
CA LYS A 318 -21.60 -20.77 68.72
C LYS A 318 -20.25 -21.53 68.79
N PHE A 319 -19.56 -21.70 67.67
CA PHE A 319 -18.19 -22.24 67.69
C PHE A 319 -17.22 -21.27 68.42
N ASP A 320 -16.20 -21.87 69.09
CA ASP A 320 -15.15 -21.09 69.74
C ASP A 320 -14.29 -20.35 68.69
N ASP A 321 -13.86 -19.15 69.04
CA ASP A 321 -13.05 -18.30 68.15
C ASP A 321 -11.72 -18.97 67.72
N SER A 322 -11.14 -19.80 68.58
CA SER A 322 -9.96 -20.62 68.25
C SER A 322 -10.23 -21.65 67.16
N ILE A 323 -11.42 -22.29 67.17
CA ILE A 323 -11.85 -23.24 66.14
C ILE A 323 -12.09 -22.51 64.84
N ILE A 324 -12.76 -21.36 64.89
CA ILE A 324 -12.99 -20.54 63.69
C ILE A 324 -11.69 -20.08 63.07
N THR A 325 -10.73 -19.60 63.90
CA THR A 325 -9.39 -19.20 63.42
C THR A 325 -8.65 -20.37 62.75
N TYR A 326 -8.69 -21.56 63.39
CA TYR A 326 -8.00 -22.73 62.83
C TYR A 326 -8.62 -23.18 61.51
N THR A 327 -9.96 -23.18 61.42
CA THR A 327 -10.67 -23.65 60.22
C THR A 327 -10.58 -22.69 59.06
N THR A 328 -10.66 -21.37 59.29
CA THR A 328 -10.76 -20.36 58.26
C THR A 328 -9.47 -19.62 57.95
N GLY A 329 -8.47 -19.72 58.87
CA GLY A 329 -7.23 -18.93 58.78
C GLY A 329 -7.45 -17.43 59.03
N MET A 330 -8.65 -17.02 59.44
CA MET A 330 -8.95 -15.60 59.69
C MET A 330 -8.34 -15.20 61.05
N PRO A 331 -7.71 -14.01 61.15
CA PRO A 331 -7.13 -13.54 62.41
C PRO A 331 -8.17 -13.41 63.52
N LEU A 332 -7.83 -13.84 64.75
CA LEU A 332 -8.71 -13.84 65.93
C LEU A 332 -9.38 -12.47 66.15
N ALA A 333 -8.64 -11.37 66.03
CA ALA A 333 -9.17 -10.02 66.22
C ALA A 333 -10.30 -9.68 65.25
N ARG A 334 -10.24 -10.21 64.01
CA ARG A 334 -11.29 -10.00 63.01
C ARG A 334 -12.55 -10.83 63.30
N ILE A 335 -12.39 -12.05 63.81
CA ILE A 335 -13.49 -12.90 64.22
C ILE A 335 -14.24 -12.25 65.40
N GLN A 336 -13.47 -11.75 66.41
CA GLN A 336 -14.06 -11.05 67.59
C GLN A 336 -14.82 -9.78 67.18
N ALA A 337 -14.29 -9.01 66.22
CA ALA A 337 -15.01 -7.83 65.70
C ALA A 337 -16.32 -8.24 65.03
N MET A 338 -16.31 -9.28 64.18
CA MET A 338 -17.52 -9.80 63.50
C MET A 338 -18.54 -10.35 64.49
N ARG A 339 -18.09 -11.04 65.56
CA ARG A 339 -18.99 -11.53 66.62
C ARG A 339 -19.62 -10.36 67.37
N HIS A 340 -18.87 -9.30 67.65
CA HIS A 340 -19.41 -8.10 68.29
C HIS A 340 -20.46 -7.39 67.41
N GLU A 341 -20.20 -7.27 66.13
CA GLU A 341 -21.17 -6.71 65.16
C GLU A 341 -22.48 -7.53 65.11
N MET A 342 -22.38 -8.88 65.14
CA MET A 342 -23.55 -9.75 65.13
C MET A 342 -24.34 -9.76 66.49
N GLN A 343 -23.73 -9.33 67.58
CA GLN A 343 -24.42 -9.20 68.88
C GLN A 343 -25.16 -7.85 69.01
N LEU A 344 -24.81 -6.87 68.20
CA LEU A 344 -25.39 -5.56 68.19
C LEU A 344 -26.51 -5.39 67.13
N SER A 345 -26.64 -6.36 66.24
CA SER A 345 -27.69 -6.45 65.23
C SER A 345 -28.79 -7.44 65.65
#